data_42aa188dd6841dda0f53bd7453480436
#
_entry.id   42aa188dd6841dda0f53bd7453480436
#
_cell.length_a   1.000
_cell.length_b   1.000
_cell.length_c   1.000
_cell.angle_alpha   90.00
_cell.angle_beta   90.00
_cell.angle_gamma   90.00
#
_symmetry.space_group_name_H-M   'P 1'
#
loop_
_entity.id
_entity.type
_entity.pdbx_description
1 polymer ?
#
loop_
_entity_poly.entity_id
_entity_poly.type
_entity_poly.pdbx_seq_one_letter_code
_entity_poly.pdbx_strand_id
1 'polypeptide(L)' 'MAIKSVSIRIEEEMLEKLGYVADYEGRSVNSHILVLIRENIREYEKEHGHIEGAIRPDINVKPTRKQS' A
#
# COMPACT_ATOMS: atom_id res chain seq x y z
N MET A 1 3.07 -10.58 -14.88
CA MET A 1 3.28 -10.24 -13.50
C MET A 1 2.13 -10.68 -12.63
N ALA A 2 2.40 -11.31 -11.56
CA ALA A 2 1.34 -11.83 -10.71
C ALA A 2 0.74 -10.73 -9.85
N ILE A 3 -0.52 -10.85 -9.55
CA ILE A 3 -1.21 -9.89 -8.72
C ILE A 3 -1.71 -10.62 -7.49
N LYS A 4 -1.46 -10.03 -6.35
CA LYS A 4 -1.92 -10.60 -5.10
C LYS A 4 -2.83 -9.62 -4.40
N SER A 5 -3.63 -10.13 -3.51
CA SER A 5 -4.55 -9.31 -2.76
C SER A 5 -4.11 -9.20 -1.32
N VAL A 6 -4.43 -8.09 -0.72
CA VAL A 6 -4.18 -7.91 0.69
C VAL A 6 -5.37 -7.13 1.24
N SER A 7 -5.78 -7.45 2.44
CA SER A 7 -6.91 -6.78 3.07
C SER A 7 -6.40 -5.89 4.19
N ILE A 8 -6.99 -4.73 4.29
CA ILE A 8 -6.61 -3.78 5.30
C ILE A 8 -7.86 -3.26 5.97
N ARG A 9 -7.79 -3.10 7.27
CA ARG A 9 -8.88 -2.49 7.99
C ARG A 9 -8.50 -1.08 8.30
N ILE A 10 -9.37 -0.14 7.99
CA ILE A 10 -9.08 1.26 8.17
C ILE A 10 -10.24 1.89 8.92
N GLU A 11 -9.92 2.80 9.82
CA GLU A 11 -10.96 3.50 10.55
C GLU A 11 -11.80 4.28 9.56
N GLU A 12 -13.07 4.36 9.84
CA GLU A 12 -14.01 5.02 8.94
C GLU A 12 -13.61 6.45 8.63
N GLU A 13 -13.24 7.18 9.66
CA GLU A 13 -12.89 8.59 9.45
C GLU A 13 -11.67 8.72 8.55
N MET A 14 -10.70 7.85 8.76
CA MET A 14 -9.49 7.89 7.95
C MET A 14 -9.81 7.55 6.48
N LEU A 15 -10.70 6.58 6.30
CA LEU A 15 -11.07 6.20 4.94
C LEU A 15 -11.81 7.33 4.24
N GLU A 16 -12.65 8.04 4.98
CA GLU A 16 -13.38 9.15 4.40
C GLU A 16 -12.43 10.27 3.99
N LYS A 17 -11.44 10.53 4.83
CA LYS A 17 -10.48 11.56 4.49
C LYS A 17 -9.65 11.16 3.29
N LEU A 18 -9.32 9.87 3.21
CA LEU A 18 -8.59 9.38 2.07
C LEU A 18 -9.41 9.56 0.80
N GLY A 19 -10.71 9.30 0.90
CA GLY A 19 -11.59 9.50 -0.25
C GLY A 19 -11.61 10.95 -0.70
N TYR A 20 -11.59 11.85 0.26
CA TYR A 20 -11.58 13.27 -0.06
C TYR A 20 -10.29 13.62 -0.83
N VAL A 21 -9.16 13.13 -0.34
CA VAL A 21 -7.89 13.42 -0.98
C VAL A 21 -7.82 12.79 -2.37
N ALA A 22 -8.30 11.56 -2.48
CA ALA A 22 -8.29 10.89 -3.77
C ALA A 22 -9.12 11.65 -4.79
N ASP A 23 -10.26 12.14 -4.33
CA ASP A 23 -11.14 12.88 -5.20
C ASP A 23 -10.48 14.18 -5.66
N TYR A 24 -9.79 14.84 -4.74
CA TYR A 24 -9.08 16.05 -5.08
C TYR A 24 -8.02 15.77 -6.13
N GLU A 25 -7.40 14.60 -6.07
CA GLU A 25 -6.37 14.22 -7.01
C GLU A 25 -6.95 13.64 -8.28
N GLY A 26 -8.25 13.51 -8.37
CA GLY A 26 -8.87 12.94 -9.56
C GLY A 26 -8.72 11.45 -9.67
N ARG A 27 -8.65 10.75 -8.54
CA ARG A 27 -8.47 9.31 -8.55
C ARG A 27 -9.52 8.62 -7.71
N SER A 28 -9.75 7.36 -7.99
CA SER A 28 -10.59 6.57 -7.11
C SER A 28 -9.76 6.22 -5.89
N VAL A 29 -10.41 5.82 -4.82
CA VAL A 29 -9.70 5.46 -3.61
C VAL A 29 -8.73 4.32 -3.88
N ASN A 30 -9.16 3.30 -4.60
CA ASN A 30 -8.29 2.18 -4.88
C ASN A 30 -7.05 2.60 -5.68
N SER A 31 -7.25 3.43 -6.68
CA SER A 31 -6.13 3.91 -7.46
C SER A 31 -5.20 4.76 -6.63
N HIS A 32 -5.78 5.57 -5.75
CA HIS A 32 -4.97 6.45 -4.93
C HIS A 32 -4.11 5.63 -3.97
N ILE A 33 -4.69 4.56 -3.42
CA ILE A 33 -3.95 3.70 -2.52
C ILE A 33 -2.75 3.09 -3.24
N LEU A 34 -2.95 2.65 -4.47
CA LEU A 34 -1.84 2.07 -5.22
C LEU A 34 -0.75 3.09 -5.48
N VAL A 35 -1.14 4.34 -5.72
CA VAL A 35 -0.15 5.39 -5.94
C VAL A 35 0.64 5.62 -4.66
N LEU A 36 -0.03 5.64 -3.51
CA LEU A 36 0.64 5.85 -2.25
C LEU A 36 1.64 4.72 -1.97
N ILE A 37 1.23 3.49 -2.25
CA ILE A 37 2.12 2.37 -2.04
C ILE A 37 3.34 2.47 -2.92
N ARG A 38 3.12 2.82 -4.18
CA ARG A 38 4.20 2.92 -5.13
C ARG A 38 5.17 4.02 -4.72
N GLU A 39 4.64 5.14 -4.26
CA GLU A 39 5.49 6.23 -3.83
C GLU A 39 6.27 5.90 -2.57
N ASN A 40 5.64 5.16 -1.67
CA ASN A 40 6.31 4.77 -0.45
C ASN A 40 7.52 3.87 -0.76
N ILE A 41 7.34 2.93 -1.67
CA ILE A 41 8.41 2.03 -2.02
C ILE A 41 9.52 2.78 -2.74
N ARG A 42 9.15 3.69 -3.63
CA ARG A 42 10.13 4.47 -4.36
C ARG A 42 10.98 5.30 -3.41
N GLU A 43 10.33 5.86 -2.40
CA GLU A 43 11.04 6.67 -1.45
C GLU A 43 12.03 5.85 -0.64
N TYR A 44 11.61 4.66 -0.24
CA TYR A 44 12.49 3.78 0.51
C TYR A 44 13.70 3.39 -0.33
N GLU A 45 13.46 3.04 -1.59
CA GLU A 45 14.55 2.62 -2.45
C GLU A 45 15.50 3.76 -2.76
N LYS A 46 14.98 4.97 -2.74
CA LYS A 46 15.81 6.11 -3.01
C LYS A 46 16.81 6.31 -1.88
N GLU A 47 16.42 6.02 -0.66
CA GLU A 47 17.28 6.18 0.47
C GLU A 47 18.10 4.96 0.83
N HIS A 48 17.60 3.78 0.58
CA HIS A 48 18.25 2.56 1.01
C HIS A 48 18.70 1.65 -0.13
N GLY A 49 18.47 2.05 -1.35
CA GLY A 49 18.88 1.22 -2.46
C GLY A 49 17.73 0.32 -2.93
N HIS A 50 17.90 -0.22 -4.11
CA HIS A 50 16.89 -1.03 -4.73
C HIS A 50 16.65 -2.31 -3.95
N ILE A 51 15.38 -2.64 -3.75
CA ILE A 51 15.04 -3.84 -3.03
C ILE A 51 15.10 -5.02 -4.00
N GLU A 52 15.96 -5.95 -3.72
CA GLU A 52 16.00 -7.15 -4.56
C GLU A 52 16.61 -8.27 -3.79
N GLY A 53 16.09 -9.41 -3.94
CA GLY A 53 16.63 -10.58 -3.28
C GLY A 53 16.29 -10.70 -1.83
N ALA A 54 15.82 -9.65 -1.22
CA ALA A 54 15.50 -9.69 0.17
C ALA A 54 14.04 -9.94 0.43
N ILE A 55 13.25 -10.01 -0.62
CA ILE A 55 11.83 -10.15 -0.46
C ILE A 55 11.47 -11.59 -0.15
N ARG A 56 10.69 -11.79 0.88
CA ARG A 56 10.24 -13.10 1.23
C ARG A 56 8.91 -13.38 0.56
N PRO A 57 8.84 -14.43 -0.20
CA PRO A 57 7.61 -14.71 -0.94
C PRO A 57 6.42 -14.99 -0.03
N ASP A 58 6.69 -15.45 1.16
CA ASP A 58 5.60 -15.78 2.05
C ASP A 58 5.25 -14.63 2.97
N ILE A 59 5.75 -13.47 2.75
CA ILE A 59 5.50 -12.40 3.60
C ILE A 59 4.07 -12.20 3.58
N ASN A 60 3.53 -12.03 4.72
CA ASN A 60 2.27 -12.07 4.90
C ASN A 60 1.40 -11.14 4.23
N VAL A 61 0.70 -11.56 3.35
CA VAL A 61 -0.33 -10.79 2.81
C VAL A 61 -1.62 -11.24 3.38
N LYS A 62 -1.58 -12.21 4.31
CA LYS A 62 -2.75 -12.64 4.90
C LYS A 62 -3.01 -11.82 6.02
N PRO A 63 -4.14 -11.39 6.23
CA PRO A 63 -4.47 -10.52 7.32
C PRO A 63 -4.28 -11.12 8.61
N THR A 64 -4.06 -12.29 8.68
CA THR A 64 -4.01 -12.85 9.89
C THR A 64 -2.92 -12.57 10.64
N ARG A 65 -2.13 -12.36 10.46
CA ARG A 65 -1.08 -12.36 11.25
C ARG A 65 -1.01 -11.32 12.00
N LYS A 66 -0.96 -11.23 12.83
CA LYS A 66 -0.75 -10.39 13.55
C LYS A 66 0.19 -9.70 13.47
N GLN A 67 0.33 -9.02 13.39
CA GLN A 67 1.15 -8.57 13.30
C GLN A 67 1.50 -7.78 13.81
N SER A 68 1.56 -7.57 14.05
CA SER A 68 1.97 -7.05 14.40
C SER A 68 2.10 -6.48 14.49
#